data_fd631e12423027b079fb8aa9eba55687
#
_entry.id   fd631e12423027b079fb8aa9eba55687
#
_cell.length_a   1.000
_cell.length_b   1.000
_cell.length_c   1.000
_cell.angle_alpha   90.00
_cell.angle_beta   90.00
_cell.angle_gamma   90.00
#
_symmetry.space_group_name_H-M   'P 1'
#
loop_
_entity.id
_entity.type
_entity.pdbx_description
1 polymer ?
#
loop_
_entity_poly.entity_id
_entity_poly.type
_entity_poly.pdbx_seq_one_letter_code
_entity_poly.pdbx_strand_id
1 'polypeptide(L)'
;MNQTFKNLSTIARQASAMVFIMLLAACGYRSAPKTGGEGATAETASLQGVAAIDTSVYETLAMLPTTPVKDQGHNELCWLYAMTATIESEHAAQGDSVNIGVDYTARQYLTSLAHRYYFARDAHAMTLRGTAPMAVTLLRRFGAMPYDSYHGMGDESAVAAARSLLSDGSQAAASEGSQDVATSASLSLDCSKPALPLRPVARRLMLAARQQPSFGGYKQVVERLLDESMGPMPLHVYMFGAEYSPVDFAQSVCSPGEWQAVTSFTHHPFGEAFDLEVADNRLHEQFLNLPLDTMMTMIKRSLLDRHPVCWEGDISERGFSWPDGMADLSLPMSRCTQQKRQLMFERRLTTDDHCMALIGLVRRRSDSTLFFVAKNSWGSSNRHHGFMLLSEKYVRMKTVGVCLKVKGF
;
A
#
# COMPACT_ATOMS: atom_id res chain seq x y z
N MET A 1 11.79 46.60 -20.43
CA MET A 1 10.64 46.08 -19.62
C MET A 1 10.84 44.66 -19.12
N ASN A 2 12.01 44.01 -19.27
CA ASN A 2 12.27 42.60 -18.90
C ASN A 2 13.26 42.38 -17.74
N GLN A 3 13.75 43.43 -17.09
CA GLN A 3 14.65 43.30 -15.93
C GLN A 3 13.96 43.49 -14.58
N THR A 4 12.85 44.18 -14.55
CA THR A 4 12.10 44.48 -13.30
C THR A 4 11.32 43.28 -12.75
N PHE A 5 10.90 42.36 -13.62
CA PHE A 5 10.17 41.14 -13.20
C PHE A 5 11.06 40.04 -12.63
N LYS A 6 12.33 39.98 -12.99
CA LYS A 6 13.28 38.98 -12.43
C LYS A 6 13.70 39.30 -10.99
N ASN A 7 13.73 40.56 -10.61
CA ASN A 7 14.09 40.95 -9.23
C ASN A 7 12.99 40.75 -8.21
N LEU A 8 11.72 40.79 -8.61
CA LEU A 8 10.59 40.55 -7.70
C LEU A 8 10.45 39.09 -7.30
N SER A 9 10.79 38.15 -8.19
CA SER A 9 10.72 36.70 -7.87
C SER A 9 11.84 36.24 -6.92
N THR A 10 12.99 36.89 -6.94
CA THR A 10 14.14 36.58 -6.07
C THR A 10 13.93 37.13 -4.66
N ILE A 11 13.33 38.32 -4.53
CA ILE A 11 13.01 38.94 -3.24
C ILE A 11 11.89 38.17 -2.52
N ALA A 12 10.88 37.68 -3.24
CA ALA A 12 9.80 36.86 -2.66
C ALA A 12 10.29 35.50 -2.14
N ARG A 13 11.27 34.86 -2.81
CA ARG A 13 11.88 33.60 -2.36
C ARG A 13 12.81 33.78 -1.14
N GLN A 14 13.48 34.89 -1.01
CA GLN A 14 14.34 35.18 0.15
C GLN A 14 13.52 35.57 1.39
N ALA A 15 12.37 36.22 1.25
CA ALA A 15 11.48 36.55 2.35
C ALA A 15 10.79 35.31 2.94
N SER A 16 10.41 34.32 2.12
CA SER A 16 9.83 33.06 2.59
C SER A 16 10.84 32.17 3.35
N ALA A 17 12.11 32.19 2.96
CA ALA A 17 13.16 31.43 3.65
C ALA A 17 13.52 32.02 5.03
N MET A 18 13.48 33.35 5.20
CA MET A 18 13.76 34.00 6.49
C MET A 18 12.64 33.86 7.51
N VAL A 19 11.38 33.79 7.10
CA VAL A 19 10.25 33.56 8.01
C VAL A 19 10.25 32.14 8.56
N PHE A 20 10.71 31.14 7.80
CA PHE A 20 10.82 29.76 8.26
C PHE A 20 11.97 29.53 9.26
N ILE A 21 13.06 30.29 9.19
CA ILE A 21 14.20 30.21 10.11
C ILE A 21 13.92 30.91 11.44
N MET A 22 13.06 31.95 11.50
CA MET A 22 12.72 32.63 12.74
C MET A 22 11.66 31.92 13.58
N LEU A 23 10.86 31.00 13.03
CA LEU A 23 9.89 30.20 13.77
C LEU A 23 10.50 29.00 14.50
N LEU A 24 11.71 28.56 14.16
CA LEU A 24 12.42 27.48 14.84
C LEU A 24 13.27 27.92 16.04
N ALA A 25 13.45 29.23 16.26
CA ALA A 25 14.24 29.79 17.35
C ALA A 25 13.43 30.15 18.63
N ALA A 26 12.10 29.98 18.64
CA ALA A 26 11.24 30.41 19.75
C ALA A 26 10.73 29.29 20.66
N CYS A 27 11.09 28.01 20.42
CA CYS A 27 10.83 26.92 21.36
C CYS A 27 12.08 26.56 22.16
N GLY A 28 12.39 27.39 23.16
CA GLY A 28 13.41 27.09 24.18
C GLY A 28 13.01 25.88 25.03
N TYR A 29 13.66 24.76 24.81
CA TYR A 29 13.54 23.56 25.62
C TYR A 29 14.28 23.77 26.97
N ARG A 30 13.52 24.02 28.04
CA ARG A 30 14.07 23.95 29.41
C ARG A 30 14.10 22.51 29.88
N SER A 31 15.26 21.96 30.10
CA SER A 31 15.48 20.69 30.77
C SER A 31 15.04 20.77 32.22
N ALA A 32 14.08 19.93 32.63
CA ALA A 32 13.73 19.69 34.03
C ALA A 32 14.54 18.48 34.60
N PRO A 33 14.78 18.46 35.93
CA PRO A 33 15.68 17.49 36.52
C PRO A 33 15.07 16.10 36.63
N LYS A 34 15.93 15.07 36.49
CA LYS A 34 15.62 13.66 36.69
C LYS A 34 15.26 13.37 38.13
N THR A 35 14.03 12.96 38.41
CA THR A 35 13.68 12.17 39.59
C THR A 35 13.29 10.80 39.10
N GLY A 36 13.92 9.76 39.73
CA GLY A 36 13.71 8.38 39.38
C GLY A 36 12.27 7.92 39.71
N GLY A 37 11.70 7.16 38.80
CA GLY A 37 10.45 6.44 38.95
C GLY A 37 10.42 5.36 37.87
N GLU A 38 10.34 4.12 38.33
CA GLU A 38 10.33 2.91 37.53
C GLU A 38 9.20 2.86 36.51
N GLY A 39 9.49 2.40 35.28
CA GLY A 39 8.69 1.49 34.53
C GLY A 39 7.43 2.02 33.87
N ALA A 40 7.58 2.64 32.71
CA ALA A 40 6.67 2.43 31.59
C ALA A 40 7.53 2.18 30.36
N THR A 41 7.79 0.92 30.09
CA THR A 41 8.30 0.48 28.79
C THR A 41 7.25 0.89 27.76
N ALA A 42 7.58 1.89 26.93
CA ALA A 42 6.90 2.08 25.68
C ALA A 42 6.97 0.71 24.98
N GLU A 43 5.83 0.02 24.88
CA GLU A 43 5.68 -1.14 24.02
C GLU A 43 6.01 -0.66 22.61
N THR A 44 7.25 -0.85 22.22
CA THR A 44 7.66 -0.91 20.84
C THR A 44 6.68 -1.86 20.17
N ALA A 45 5.84 -1.32 19.26
CA ALA A 45 4.98 -2.13 18.40
C ALA A 45 5.85 -3.24 17.83
N SER A 46 5.71 -4.44 18.37
CA SER A 46 6.58 -5.56 18.06
C SER A 46 6.50 -5.81 16.56
N LEU A 47 7.66 -5.90 15.94
CA LEU A 47 7.85 -6.37 14.55
C LEU A 47 7.51 -7.87 14.51
N GLN A 48 6.25 -8.22 14.76
CA GLN A 48 5.80 -9.60 15.01
C GLN A 48 6.13 -10.56 13.87
N GLY A 49 6.24 -10.06 12.63
CA GLY A 49 6.61 -10.89 11.48
C GLY A 49 8.09 -11.14 11.34
N VAL A 50 8.93 -10.14 11.62
CA VAL A 50 10.39 -10.23 11.47
C VAL A 50 11.02 -11.15 12.51
N ALA A 51 10.44 -11.23 13.71
CA ALA A 51 10.88 -12.14 14.78
C ALA A 51 10.75 -13.64 14.42
N ALA A 52 10.01 -13.97 13.35
CA ALA A 52 9.82 -15.36 12.91
C ALA A 52 10.89 -15.87 11.92
N ILE A 53 11.87 -15.04 11.53
CA ILE A 53 12.99 -15.49 10.71
C ILE A 53 14.06 -16.08 11.63
N ASP A 54 14.31 -17.37 11.48
CA ASP A 54 15.29 -18.09 12.28
C ASP A 54 16.72 -17.59 11.99
N THR A 55 17.25 -16.80 12.92
CA THR A 55 18.61 -16.22 12.83
C THR A 55 19.72 -17.27 12.90
N SER A 56 19.45 -18.49 13.36
CA SER A 56 20.40 -19.59 13.30
C SER A 56 20.58 -20.11 11.86
N VAL A 57 19.54 -20.03 11.04
CA VAL A 57 19.51 -20.45 9.64
C VAL A 57 19.90 -19.31 8.70
N TYR A 58 19.46 -18.09 9.00
CA TYR A 58 19.62 -16.92 8.13
C TYR A 58 20.44 -15.81 8.80
N GLU A 59 21.30 -15.19 8.02
CA GLU A 59 21.96 -13.93 8.33
C GLU A 59 21.13 -12.78 7.75
N THR A 60 20.73 -11.81 8.57
CA THR A 60 20.01 -10.62 8.13
C THR A 60 20.98 -9.61 7.53
N LEU A 61 20.80 -9.25 6.26
CA LEU A 61 21.57 -8.22 5.57
C LEU A 61 20.85 -6.86 5.59
N ALA A 62 19.52 -6.89 5.45
CA ALA A 62 18.65 -5.73 5.59
C ALA A 62 17.29 -6.18 6.12
N MET A 63 16.67 -5.36 6.97
CA MET A 63 15.31 -5.57 7.45
C MET A 63 14.70 -4.21 7.80
N LEU A 64 13.57 -3.93 7.19
CA LEU A 64 12.82 -2.70 7.41
C LEU A 64 11.66 -2.95 8.37
N PRO A 65 11.30 -1.94 9.17
CA PRO A 65 10.08 -2.00 9.97
C PRO A 65 8.85 -2.01 9.06
N THR A 66 7.75 -2.56 9.56
CA THR A 66 6.50 -2.64 8.81
C THR A 66 5.30 -2.61 9.76
N THR A 67 4.15 -2.19 9.25
CA THR A 67 2.86 -2.30 9.93
C THR A 67 2.44 -3.77 10.06
N PRO A 68 1.44 -4.11 10.90
CA PRO A 68 0.88 -5.46 10.97
C PRO A 68 0.44 -5.98 9.60
N VAL A 69 0.49 -7.30 9.42
CA VAL A 69 0.03 -7.95 8.20
C VAL A 69 -1.49 -7.84 8.10
N LYS A 70 -1.97 -7.33 6.98
CA LYS A 70 -3.40 -7.24 6.65
C LYS A 70 -3.85 -8.49 5.90
N ASP A 71 -5.16 -8.76 5.89
CA ASP A 71 -5.75 -9.83 5.11
C ASP A 71 -6.69 -9.25 4.03
N GLN A 72 -6.28 -9.39 2.76
CA GLN A 72 -7.09 -8.96 1.61
C GLN A 72 -8.33 -9.84 1.40
N GLY A 73 -8.45 -10.98 2.11
CA GLY A 73 -9.49 -11.97 1.86
C GLY A 73 -9.43 -12.51 0.43
N HIS A 74 -10.60 -12.69 -0.18
CA HIS A 74 -10.73 -13.15 -1.56
C HIS A 74 -10.81 -12.02 -2.60
N ASN A 75 -10.31 -10.82 -2.27
CA ASN A 75 -10.30 -9.69 -3.19
C ASN A 75 -9.11 -9.73 -4.15
N GLU A 76 -9.26 -9.08 -5.29
CA GLU A 76 -8.23 -8.92 -6.33
C GLU A 76 -7.40 -7.64 -6.10
N LEU A 77 -7.15 -7.26 -4.83
CA LEU A 77 -6.52 -5.99 -4.45
C LEU A 77 -5.09 -6.16 -3.95
N CYS A 78 -4.44 -7.31 -4.22
CA CYS A 78 -3.06 -7.58 -3.77
C CYS A 78 -2.09 -6.44 -4.11
N TRP A 79 -2.21 -5.86 -5.31
CA TRP A 79 -1.40 -4.73 -5.79
C TRP A 79 -1.57 -3.47 -4.93
N LEU A 80 -2.81 -3.18 -4.48
CA LEU A 80 -3.08 -2.03 -3.62
C LEU A 80 -2.58 -2.28 -2.19
N TYR A 81 -2.80 -3.51 -1.64
CA TYR A 81 -2.25 -3.91 -0.34
C TYR A 81 -0.73 -3.89 -0.32
N ALA A 82 -0.08 -4.42 -1.37
CA ALA A 82 1.38 -4.46 -1.45
C ALA A 82 1.99 -3.06 -1.56
N MET A 83 1.40 -2.19 -2.41
CA MET A 83 1.93 -0.83 -2.57
C MET A 83 1.70 0.03 -1.32
N THR A 84 0.53 -0.06 -0.67
CA THR A 84 0.31 0.64 0.61
C THR A 84 1.25 0.13 1.70
N ALA A 85 1.46 -1.19 1.81
CA ALA A 85 2.44 -1.76 2.74
C ALA A 85 3.88 -1.31 2.45
N THR A 86 4.22 -1.10 1.18
CA THR A 86 5.52 -0.54 0.77
C THR A 86 5.66 0.91 1.22
N ILE A 87 4.64 1.75 1.00
CA ILE A 87 4.62 3.14 1.47
C ILE A 87 4.71 3.20 3.00
N GLU A 88 3.93 2.39 3.70
CA GLU A 88 3.95 2.30 5.17
C GLU A 88 5.33 1.91 5.71
N SER A 89 5.99 0.93 5.09
CA SER A 89 7.34 0.50 5.48
C SER A 89 8.40 1.56 5.19
N GLU A 90 8.25 2.34 4.12
CA GLU A 90 9.12 3.48 3.82
C GLU A 90 9.04 4.54 4.92
N HIS A 91 7.83 4.94 5.33
CA HIS A 91 7.61 5.87 6.42
C HIS A 91 8.13 5.33 7.75
N ALA A 92 7.85 4.07 8.06
CA ALA A 92 8.33 3.42 9.28
C ALA A 92 9.87 3.37 9.35
N ALA A 93 10.55 3.20 8.21
CA ALA A 93 12.02 3.24 8.15
C ALA A 93 12.59 4.63 8.42
N GLN A 94 11.78 5.69 8.26
CA GLN A 94 12.11 7.09 8.58
C GLN A 94 11.67 7.48 10.00
N GLY A 95 10.99 6.61 10.73
CA GLY A 95 10.50 6.85 12.09
C GLY A 95 9.06 7.36 12.16
N ASP A 96 8.35 7.42 11.04
CA ASP A 96 6.94 7.81 10.97
C ASP A 96 6.03 6.61 11.19
N SER A 97 4.85 6.84 11.78
CA SER A 97 3.81 5.83 11.94
C SER A 97 2.66 6.11 10.97
N VAL A 98 2.67 5.42 9.85
CA VAL A 98 1.62 5.50 8.82
C VAL A 98 0.98 4.14 8.63
N ASN A 99 -0.36 4.07 8.68
CA ASN A 99 -1.15 2.89 8.37
C ASN A 99 -2.30 3.30 7.45
N ILE A 100 -2.28 2.85 6.19
CA ILE A 100 -3.19 3.31 5.13
C ILE A 100 -4.37 2.35 4.99
N GLY A 101 -5.60 2.91 5.00
CA GLY A 101 -6.83 2.16 4.72
C GLY A 101 -6.97 1.85 3.24
N VAL A 102 -6.85 0.59 2.86
CA VAL A 102 -7.02 0.13 1.47
C VAL A 102 -8.45 0.33 0.99
N ASP A 103 -9.43 0.16 1.87
CA ASP A 103 -10.86 0.16 1.52
C ASP A 103 -11.36 1.49 0.99
N TYR A 104 -10.79 2.61 1.44
CA TYR A 104 -11.13 3.92 0.89
C TYR A 104 -10.81 4.00 -0.61
N THR A 105 -9.56 3.68 -0.97
CA THR A 105 -9.11 3.72 -2.37
C THR A 105 -9.83 2.67 -3.21
N ALA A 106 -10.06 1.47 -2.68
CA ALA A 106 -10.83 0.41 -3.32
C ALA A 106 -12.27 0.84 -3.62
N ARG A 107 -12.95 1.51 -2.67
CA ARG A 107 -14.29 2.05 -2.85
C ARG A 107 -14.33 3.11 -3.94
N GLN A 108 -13.39 4.05 -3.94
CA GLN A 108 -13.29 5.10 -4.96
C GLN A 108 -13.04 4.51 -6.35
N TYR A 109 -12.17 3.52 -6.44
CA TYR A 109 -11.90 2.82 -7.69
C TYR A 109 -13.15 2.08 -8.18
N LEU A 110 -13.82 1.32 -7.30
CA LEU A 110 -15.06 0.62 -7.64
C LEU A 110 -16.17 1.59 -8.09
N THR A 111 -16.30 2.75 -7.45
CA THR A 111 -17.21 3.82 -7.87
C THR A 111 -16.90 4.28 -9.29
N SER A 112 -15.62 4.53 -9.59
CA SER A 112 -15.17 4.93 -10.93
C SER A 112 -15.48 3.88 -12.00
N LEU A 113 -15.23 2.60 -11.69
CA LEU A 113 -15.56 1.48 -12.55
C LEU A 113 -17.07 1.36 -12.79
N ALA A 114 -17.88 1.52 -11.74
CA ALA A 114 -19.34 1.48 -11.83
C ALA A 114 -19.87 2.61 -12.75
N HIS A 115 -19.36 3.83 -12.57
CA HIS A 115 -19.74 4.96 -13.42
C HIS A 115 -19.39 4.72 -14.89
N ARG A 116 -18.19 4.19 -15.16
CA ARG A 116 -17.79 3.82 -16.53
C ARG A 116 -18.65 2.71 -17.09
N TYR A 117 -18.95 1.68 -16.29
CA TYR A 117 -19.82 0.57 -16.69
C TYR A 117 -21.21 1.03 -17.10
N TYR A 118 -21.77 2.06 -16.46
CA TYR A 118 -23.10 2.57 -16.82
C TYR A 118 -23.23 2.94 -18.31
N PHE A 119 -22.17 3.50 -18.88
CA PHE A 119 -22.16 3.87 -20.29
C PHE A 119 -21.62 2.77 -21.21
N ALA A 120 -20.50 2.14 -20.83
CA ALA A 120 -19.80 1.19 -21.68
C ALA A 120 -20.44 -0.20 -21.71
N ARG A 121 -21.13 -0.60 -20.63
CA ARG A 121 -21.75 -1.93 -20.45
C ARG A 121 -20.76 -3.10 -20.59
N ASP A 122 -19.46 -2.83 -20.47
CA ASP A 122 -18.41 -3.83 -20.52
C ASP A 122 -18.19 -4.46 -19.14
N ALA A 123 -18.68 -5.70 -18.96
CA ALA A 123 -18.56 -6.43 -17.70
C ALA A 123 -17.09 -6.81 -17.38
N HIS A 124 -16.23 -6.95 -18.38
CA HIS A 124 -14.81 -7.23 -18.18
C HIS A 124 -14.05 -6.04 -17.58
N ALA A 125 -14.58 -4.82 -17.75
CA ALA A 125 -14.02 -3.63 -17.12
C ALA A 125 -14.33 -3.53 -15.62
N MET A 126 -15.25 -4.33 -15.08
CA MET A 126 -15.65 -4.35 -13.66
C MET A 126 -14.78 -5.32 -12.83
N THR A 127 -13.47 -5.25 -13.01
CA THR A 127 -12.51 -6.00 -12.18
C THR A 127 -11.72 -5.04 -11.32
N LEU A 128 -11.33 -5.50 -10.13
CA LEU A 128 -10.47 -4.79 -9.20
C LEU A 128 -8.99 -5.18 -9.33
N ARG A 129 -8.65 -6.00 -10.35
CA ARG A 129 -7.25 -6.31 -10.66
C ARG A 129 -6.51 -5.07 -11.14
N GLY A 130 -5.23 -5.00 -10.84
CA GLY A 130 -4.38 -3.85 -11.19
C GLY A 130 -2.92 -4.13 -10.89
N THR A 131 -2.05 -3.19 -11.21
CA THR A 131 -0.61 -3.22 -11.03
C THR A 131 -0.15 -2.27 -9.91
N ALA A 132 1.02 -2.49 -9.35
CA ALA A 132 1.56 -1.66 -8.27
C ALA A 132 1.57 -0.14 -8.59
N PRO A 133 2.01 0.34 -9.78
CA PRO A 133 1.98 1.77 -10.09
C PRO A 133 0.55 2.34 -10.19
N MET A 134 -0.46 1.53 -10.54
CA MET A 134 -1.85 1.98 -10.48
C MET A 134 -2.28 2.40 -9.08
N ALA A 135 -1.76 1.77 -8.02
CA ALA A 135 -2.05 2.18 -6.65
C ALA A 135 -1.62 3.63 -6.41
N VAL A 136 -0.40 4.00 -6.84
CA VAL A 136 0.11 5.38 -6.73
C VAL A 136 -0.79 6.36 -7.49
N THR A 137 -1.20 5.99 -8.71
CA THR A 137 -2.11 6.80 -9.53
C THR A 137 -3.48 6.98 -8.87
N LEU A 138 -4.03 5.93 -8.25
CA LEU A 138 -5.33 6.04 -7.56
C LEU A 138 -5.24 6.84 -6.26
N LEU A 139 -4.17 6.66 -5.46
CA LEU A 139 -3.92 7.47 -4.27
C LEU A 139 -3.85 8.96 -4.60
N ARG A 140 -3.14 9.31 -5.69
CA ARG A 140 -3.05 10.69 -6.17
C ARG A 140 -4.38 11.24 -6.70
N ARG A 141 -5.18 10.39 -7.34
CA ARG A 141 -6.45 10.79 -7.98
C ARG A 141 -7.59 10.93 -6.98
N PHE A 142 -7.71 10.02 -6.05
CA PHE A 142 -8.86 9.90 -5.15
C PHE A 142 -8.51 10.23 -3.71
N GLY A 143 -7.24 10.25 -3.38
CA GLY A 143 -6.78 10.37 -2.00
C GLY A 143 -6.66 9.03 -1.29
N ALA A 144 -6.34 9.11 0.00
CA ALA A 144 -6.27 7.98 0.92
C ALA A 144 -6.83 8.37 2.28
N MET A 145 -7.08 7.39 3.13
CA MET A 145 -7.41 7.59 4.54
C MET A 145 -6.54 6.70 5.42
N PRO A 146 -6.26 7.10 6.67
CA PRO A 146 -5.70 6.20 7.65
C PRO A 146 -6.58 4.97 7.84
N TYR A 147 -5.96 3.84 8.17
CA TYR A 147 -6.67 2.57 8.41
C TYR A 147 -7.76 2.74 9.48
N ASP A 148 -7.46 3.47 10.55
CA ASP A 148 -8.39 3.70 11.67
C ASP A 148 -9.60 4.56 11.28
N SER A 149 -9.50 5.37 10.22
CA SER A 149 -10.57 6.25 9.76
C SER A 149 -11.55 5.56 8.82
N TYR A 150 -11.07 4.64 8.01
CA TYR A 150 -11.91 3.88 7.07
C TYR A 150 -11.24 2.55 6.71
N HIS A 151 -11.70 1.49 7.34
CA HIS A 151 -11.32 0.11 7.05
C HIS A 151 -12.58 -0.75 6.97
N GLY A 152 -12.49 -1.87 6.21
CA GLY A 152 -13.62 -2.69 5.82
C GLY A 152 -14.54 -3.07 6.96
N MET A 153 -15.78 -2.66 6.82
CA MET A 153 -16.86 -2.96 7.75
C MET A 153 -17.38 -4.39 7.54
N GLY A 154 -16.46 -5.36 7.45
CA GLY A 154 -16.84 -6.77 7.55
C GLY A 154 -17.32 -7.18 8.94
N ASP A 155 -17.30 -6.26 9.89
CA ASP A 155 -17.78 -6.48 11.25
C ASP A 155 -19.16 -5.85 11.39
N GLU A 156 -20.20 -6.68 11.49
CA GLU A 156 -21.59 -6.23 11.75
C GLU A 156 -21.70 -5.35 13.00
N SER A 157 -20.77 -5.49 13.96
CA SER A 157 -20.70 -4.68 15.16
C SER A 157 -20.32 -3.22 14.88
N ALA A 158 -19.42 -2.96 13.94
CA ALA A 158 -19.02 -1.60 13.54
C ALA A 158 -20.13 -0.91 12.73
N VAL A 159 -20.85 -1.66 11.88
CA VAL A 159 -22.05 -1.15 11.17
C VAL A 159 -23.15 -0.80 12.16
N ALA A 160 -23.37 -1.63 13.17
CA ALA A 160 -24.35 -1.37 14.23
C ALA A 160 -23.97 -0.15 15.08
N ALA A 161 -22.67 0.00 15.42
CA ALA A 161 -22.16 1.16 16.16
C ALA A 161 -22.29 2.46 15.37
N ALA A 162 -21.95 2.46 14.07
CA ALA A 162 -22.11 3.63 13.20
C ALA A 162 -23.60 4.01 13.00
N ARG A 163 -24.49 3.02 12.90
CA ARG A 163 -25.96 3.25 12.86
C ARG A 163 -26.47 3.83 14.16
N SER A 164 -25.98 3.36 15.31
CA SER A 164 -26.37 3.89 16.65
C SER A 164 -25.95 5.35 16.78
N LEU A 165 -24.74 5.73 16.37
CA LEU A 165 -24.25 7.12 16.41
C LEU A 165 -25.03 8.07 15.49
N LEU A 166 -25.56 7.57 14.37
CA LEU A 166 -26.38 8.35 13.45
C LEU A 166 -27.84 8.45 13.90
N SER A 167 -28.35 7.50 14.70
CA SER A 167 -29.72 7.53 15.24
C SER A 167 -29.85 8.40 16.50
N ASP A 168 -28.78 8.58 17.28
CA ASP A 168 -28.79 9.39 18.49
C ASP A 168 -28.69 10.93 18.24
N GLY A 169 -28.46 11.31 17.00
CA GLY A 169 -28.41 12.74 16.62
C GLY A 169 -29.73 13.49 16.62
N SER A 170 -30.86 12.84 16.95
CA SER A 170 -32.18 13.47 16.96
C SER A 170 -32.80 13.69 18.36
N GLN A 171 -32.13 13.29 19.43
CA GLN A 171 -32.62 13.56 20.80
C GLN A 171 -31.46 13.86 21.76
N ALA A 172 -30.94 15.08 21.72
CA ALA A 172 -30.13 15.60 22.81
C ALA A 172 -30.46 17.06 23.05
N ALA A 173 -31.59 17.27 23.75
CA ALA A 173 -31.79 18.49 24.55
C ALA A 173 -32.01 18.01 26.00
N ALA A 174 -31.13 18.54 26.91
CA ALA A 174 -31.23 18.56 28.35
C ALA A 174 -31.02 17.27 29.15
N SER A 175 -29.80 17.06 29.66
CA SER A 175 -29.57 16.93 31.11
C SER A 175 -28.10 17.08 31.43
N GLU A 176 -27.76 18.08 32.22
CA GLU A 176 -26.45 18.30 32.83
C GLU A 176 -26.20 17.25 33.90
N GLY A 177 -24.97 16.76 33.98
CA GLY A 177 -24.42 16.16 35.19
C GLY A 177 -23.90 14.73 35.01
N SER A 178 -22.64 14.61 34.79
CA SER A 178 -21.66 13.72 35.40
C SER A 178 -20.46 13.55 34.46
N GLN A 179 -19.33 14.10 34.88
CA GLN A 179 -18.03 13.83 34.28
C GLN A 179 -17.59 12.44 34.70
N ASP A 180 -17.74 11.44 33.82
CA ASP A 180 -16.93 10.26 33.86
C ASP A 180 -15.97 10.28 32.64
N VAL A 181 -14.70 10.47 32.97
CA VAL A 181 -13.58 10.40 32.05
C VAL A 181 -13.59 8.99 31.43
N ALA A 182 -14.10 8.91 30.20
CA ALA A 182 -13.96 7.70 29.40
C ALA A 182 -12.45 7.51 29.13
N THR A 183 -11.84 6.61 29.90
CA THR A 183 -10.55 6.01 29.61
C THR A 183 -10.58 5.55 28.16
N SER A 184 -9.70 6.11 27.34
CA SER A 184 -9.47 5.66 25.96
C SER A 184 -9.03 4.20 26.00
N ALA A 185 -9.98 3.28 25.85
CA ALA A 185 -9.70 1.92 25.49
C ALA A 185 -9.03 2.01 24.11
N SER A 186 -7.73 1.74 24.03
CA SER A 186 -7.03 1.48 22.80
C SER A 186 -7.68 0.24 22.19
N LEU A 187 -8.65 0.43 21.29
CA LEU A 187 -9.14 -0.61 20.42
C LEU A 187 -7.93 -1.07 19.59
N SER A 188 -7.33 -2.19 19.97
CA SER A 188 -6.36 -2.84 19.12
C SER A 188 -7.09 -3.25 17.85
N LEU A 189 -6.93 -2.46 16.79
CA LEU A 189 -7.51 -2.73 15.48
C LEU A 189 -6.92 -4.03 14.96
N ASP A 190 -7.75 -5.05 14.91
CA ASP A 190 -7.37 -6.39 14.44
C ASP A 190 -7.25 -6.37 12.91
N CYS A 191 -6.04 -6.05 12.42
CA CYS A 191 -5.72 -6.07 10.99
C CYS A 191 -5.75 -7.50 10.39
N SER A 192 -5.93 -8.55 11.20
CA SER A 192 -5.90 -9.95 10.74
C SER A 192 -7.24 -10.44 10.19
N LYS A 193 -8.32 -9.67 10.36
CA LYS A 193 -9.63 -10.03 9.80
C LYS A 193 -9.62 -9.91 8.29
N PRO A 194 -10.16 -10.92 7.55
CA PRO A 194 -10.28 -10.86 6.10
C PRO A 194 -11.13 -9.66 5.65
N ALA A 195 -10.66 -8.98 4.60
CA ALA A 195 -11.41 -7.89 4.00
C ALA A 195 -12.74 -8.35 3.38
N LEU A 196 -13.72 -7.44 3.32
CA LEU A 196 -15.02 -7.68 2.71
C LEU A 196 -14.88 -8.11 1.23
N PRO A 197 -15.55 -9.20 0.78
CA PRO A 197 -15.53 -9.60 -0.62
C PRO A 197 -16.24 -8.56 -1.51
N LEU A 198 -15.51 -7.91 -2.42
CA LEU A 198 -16.04 -6.84 -3.28
C LEU A 198 -16.68 -7.33 -4.59
N ARG A 199 -16.43 -8.57 -5.02
CA ARG A 199 -17.08 -9.14 -6.23
C ARG A 199 -18.60 -9.15 -6.16
N PRO A 200 -19.26 -9.53 -5.05
CA PRO A 200 -20.72 -9.43 -4.92
C PRO A 200 -21.20 -7.99 -5.03
N VAL A 201 -20.49 -7.03 -4.46
CA VAL A 201 -20.81 -5.60 -4.54
C VAL A 201 -20.75 -5.12 -5.99
N ALA A 202 -19.68 -5.45 -6.72
CA ALA A 202 -19.53 -5.12 -8.15
C ALA A 202 -20.68 -5.68 -8.98
N ARG A 203 -21.14 -6.92 -8.73
CA ARG A 203 -22.32 -7.51 -9.39
C ARG A 203 -23.60 -6.75 -9.11
N ARG A 204 -23.86 -6.33 -7.87
CA ARG A 204 -25.01 -5.49 -7.50
C ARG A 204 -24.99 -4.16 -8.24
N LEU A 205 -23.82 -3.51 -8.37
CA LEU A 205 -23.65 -2.27 -9.13
C LEU A 205 -23.93 -2.45 -10.62
N MET A 206 -23.49 -3.55 -11.24
CA MET A 206 -23.79 -3.86 -12.64
C MET A 206 -25.29 -4.10 -12.88
N LEU A 207 -25.97 -4.78 -11.97
CA LEU A 207 -27.42 -5.00 -12.04
C LEU A 207 -28.17 -3.68 -11.90
N ALA A 208 -27.80 -2.85 -10.93
CA ALA A 208 -28.39 -1.53 -10.73
C ALA A 208 -28.24 -0.63 -11.97
N ALA A 209 -27.08 -0.68 -12.65
CA ALA A 209 -26.86 0.08 -13.89
C ALA A 209 -27.86 -0.26 -15.00
N ARG A 210 -28.34 -1.51 -15.06
CA ARG A 210 -29.35 -1.94 -16.05
C ARG A 210 -30.76 -1.48 -15.71
N GLN A 211 -31.02 -1.23 -14.43
CA GLN A 211 -32.36 -0.87 -13.93
C GLN A 211 -32.57 0.64 -13.83
N GLN A 212 -31.49 1.42 -13.77
CA GLN A 212 -31.58 2.87 -13.64
C GLN A 212 -31.66 3.56 -14.99
N PRO A 213 -32.73 4.34 -15.27
CA PRO A 213 -32.93 4.99 -16.55
C PRO A 213 -32.04 6.22 -16.75
N SER A 214 -31.47 6.78 -15.65
CA SER A 214 -30.61 7.96 -15.70
C SER A 214 -29.32 7.75 -14.92
N PHE A 215 -28.23 8.37 -15.39
CA PHE A 215 -26.95 8.33 -14.71
C PHE A 215 -27.00 9.00 -13.34
N GLY A 216 -27.79 10.09 -13.18
CA GLY A 216 -27.99 10.75 -11.88
C GLY A 216 -28.61 9.80 -10.86
N GLY A 217 -29.68 9.09 -11.22
CA GLY A 217 -30.29 8.06 -10.36
C GLY A 217 -29.32 6.90 -10.09
N TYR A 218 -28.54 6.48 -11.09
CA TYR A 218 -27.55 5.44 -10.89
C TYR A 218 -26.46 5.83 -9.88
N LYS A 219 -25.93 7.06 -9.93
CA LYS A 219 -24.94 7.53 -8.93
C LYS A 219 -25.46 7.42 -7.49
N GLN A 220 -26.71 7.84 -7.26
CA GLN A 220 -27.34 7.71 -5.92
C GLN A 220 -27.46 6.25 -5.48
N VAL A 221 -27.78 5.34 -6.40
CA VAL A 221 -27.83 3.91 -6.11
C VAL A 221 -26.42 3.36 -5.81
N VAL A 222 -25.40 3.80 -6.55
CA VAL A 222 -24.00 3.40 -6.31
C VAL A 222 -23.57 3.79 -4.91
N GLU A 223 -23.76 5.06 -4.51
CA GLU A 223 -23.43 5.55 -3.17
C GLU A 223 -24.12 4.72 -2.09
N ARG A 224 -25.46 4.54 -2.20
CA ARG A 224 -26.21 3.74 -1.23
C ARG A 224 -25.72 2.30 -1.14
N LEU A 225 -25.49 1.62 -2.25
CA LEU A 225 -25.01 0.23 -2.25
C LEU A 225 -23.62 0.09 -1.65
N LEU A 226 -22.76 1.08 -1.86
CA LEU A 226 -21.43 1.13 -1.26
C LEU A 226 -21.51 1.46 0.25
N ASP A 227 -22.37 2.39 0.66
CA ASP A 227 -22.62 2.67 2.08
C ASP A 227 -23.16 1.45 2.82
N GLU A 228 -24.12 0.71 2.22
CA GLU A 228 -24.65 -0.53 2.77
C GLU A 228 -23.59 -1.63 2.90
N SER A 229 -22.62 -1.69 1.98
CA SER A 229 -21.64 -2.77 1.90
C SER A 229 -20.33 -2.45 2.65
N MET A 230 -19.88 -1.21 2.58
CA MET A 230 -18.54 -0.78 3.06
C MET A 230 -18.63 0.30 4.15
N GLY A 231 -19.85 0.69 4.55
CA GLY A 231 -20.12 1.78 5.48
C GLY A 231 -20.07 3.18 4.84
N PRO A 232 -20.63 4.18 5.53
CA PRO A 232 -20.59 5.57 5.08
C PRO A 232 -19.16 6.08 5.05
N MET A 233 -18.81 6.79 3.97
CA MET A 233 -17.46 7.31 3.78
C MET A 233 -17.29 8.64 4.52
N PRO A 234 -16.27 8.77 5.40
CA PRO A 234 -15.92 10.04 6.01
C PRO A 234 -15.51 11.08 4.95
N LEU A 235 -15.87 12.34 5.15
CA LEU A 235 -15.48 13.43 4.25
C LEU A 235 -14.08 13.95 4.54
N HIS A 236 -13.63 13.82 5.78
CA HIS A 236 -12.38 14.40 6.29
C HIS A 236 -11.63 13.38 7.14
N VAL A 237 -10.34 13.57 7.24
CA VAL A 237 -9.43 12.82 8.10
C VAL A 237 -8.93 13.75 9.20
N TYR A 238 -9.06 13.33 10.45
CA TYR A 238 -8.48 14.04 11.58
C TYR A 238 -7.25 13.28 12.07
N MET A 239 -6.08 13.92 12.01
CA MET A 239 -4.83 13.31 12.45
C MET A 239 -3.92 14.38 13.06
N PHE A 240 -3.29 14.07 14.20
CA PHE A 240 -2.40 14.99 14.93
C PHE A 240 -3.03 16.37 15.22
N GLY A 241 -4.34 16.40 15.47
CA GLY A 241 -5.07 17.63 15.77
C GLY A 241 -5.36 18.55 14.59
N ALA A 242 -5.11 18.10 13.38
CA ALA A 242 -5.43 18.80 12.14
C ALA A 242 -6.41 18.00 11.27
N GLU A 243 -7.18 18.73 10.47
CA GLU A 243 -8.11 18.19 9.49
C GLU A 243 -7.42 18.11 8.12
N TYR A 244 -7.53 16.96 7.46
CA TYR A 244 -7.01 16.72 6.12
C TYR A 244 -8.13 16.29 5.19
N SER A 245 -8.09 16.74 3.95
CA SER A 245 -8.83 16.03 2.91
C SER A 245 -8.13 14.68 2.59
N PRO A 246 -8.85 13.68 2.06
CA PRO A 246 -8.21 12.43 1.64
C PRO A 246 -7.06 12.61 0.62
N VAL A 247 -7.15 13.66 -0.20
CA VAL A 247 -6.09 14.00 -1.17
C VAL A 247 -4.86 14.56 -0.47
N ASP A 248 -5.04 15.47 0.50
CA ASP A 248 -3.93 16.04 1.26
C ASP A 248 -3.21 14.95 2.08
N PHE A 249 -3.98 14.03 2.70
CA PHE A 249 -3.40 12.89 3.38
C PHE A 249 -2.59 11.99 2.42
N ALA A 250 -3.15 11.66 1.23
CA ALA A 250 -2.42 10.87 0.25
C ALA A 250 -1.13 11.56 -0.21
N GLN A 251 -1.15 12.87 -0.42
CA GLN A 251 0.04 13.65 -0.82
C GLN A 251 1.11 13.71 0.29
N SER A 252 0.70 13.69 1.55
CA SER A 252 1.64 13.68 2.68
C SER A 252 2.39 12.35 2.81
N VAL A 253 1.80 11.24 2.38
CA VAL A 253 2.39 9.90 2.49
C VAL A 253 2.94 9.33 1.18
N CYS A 254 2.58 9.90 0.03
CA CYS A 254 3.00 9.44 -1.30
C CYS A 254 3.12 10.63 -2.25
N SER A 255 4.30 11.25 -2.29
CA SER A 255 4.56 12.43 -3.13
C SER A 255 4.58 12.09 -4.62
N PRO A 256 4.16 13.04 -5.50
CA PRO A 256 4.24 12.84 -6.95
C PRO A 256 5.68 12.60 -7.41
N GLY A 257 5.89 11.53 -8.22
CA GLY A 257 7.21 11.22 -8.78
C GLY A 257 8.15 10.47 -7.82
N GLU A 258 7.71 10.17 -6.61
CA GLU A 258 8.50 9.47 -5.60
C GLU A 258 8.75 8.00 -5.97
N TRP A 259 7.84 7.37 -6.70
CA TRP A 259 7.87 5.95 -7.05
C TRP A 259 8.03 5.74 -8.54
N GLN A 260 8.91 4.80 -8.92
CA GLN A 260 9.19 4.39 -10.29
C GLN A 260 8.85 2.91 -10.48
N ALA A 261 8.01 2.63 -11.46
CA ALA A 261 7.78 1.27 -11.93
C ALA A 261 8.92 0.83 -12.86
N VAL A 262 9.43 -0.37 -12.64
CA VAL A 262 10.57 -0.94 -13.39
C VAL A 262 10.24 -2.38 -13.79
N THR A 263 10.64 -2.76 -14.99
CA THR A 263 10.54 -4.13 -15.51
C THR A 263 11.81 -4.53 -16.28
N SER A 264 11.84 -5.76 -16.79
CA SER A 264 13.01 -6.27 -17.53
C SER A 264 12.59 -7.27 -18.61
N PHE A 265 12.31 -6.77 -19.81
CA PHE A 265 11.93 -7.58 -20.97
C PHE A 265 12.65 -7.13 -22.24
N THR A 266 12.98 -8.09 -23.14
CA THR A 266 13.80 -7.82 -24.34
C THR A 266 12.99 -7.45 -25.58
N HIS A 267 11.66 -7.48 -25.52
CA HIS A 267 10.79 -7.09 -26.64
C HIS A 267 10.59 -5.58 -26.76
N HIS A 268 11.07 -4.81 -25.75
CA HIS A 268 11.22 -3.36 -25.81
C HIS A 268 12.67 -2.94 -25.53
N PRO A 269 13.12 -1.76 -26.01
CA PRO A 269 14.46 -1.26 -25.74
C PRO A 269 14.72 -1.06 -24.24
N PHE A 270 15.93 -1.39 -23.79
CA PHE A 270 16.34 -1.05 -22.42
C PHE A 270 16.66 0.44 -22.29
N GLY A 271 16.32 1.01 -21.14
CA GLY A 271 16.46 2.44 -20.84
C GLY A 271 15.25 3.27 -21.21
N GLU A 272 14.22 2.69 -21.81
CA GLU A 272 12.97 3.35 -22.17
C GLU A 272 11.82 2.86 -21.28
N ALA A 273 10.81 3.69 -21.11
CA ALA A 273 9.57 3.32 -20.45
C ALA A 273 8.52 2.90 -21.49
N PHE A 274 7.70 1.91 -21.16
CA PHE A 274 6.65 1.44 -22.03
C PHE A 274 5.43 0.98 -21.22
N ASP A 275 4.28 0.90 -21.88
CA ASP A 275 3.03 0.34 -21.35
C ASP A 275 3.18 -1.20 -21.26
N LEU A 276 3.38 -1.73 -20.06
CA LEU A 276 3.59 -3.15 -19.87
C LEU A 276 2.34 -3.95 -20.26
N GLU A 277 2.52 -4.92 -21.17
CA GLU A 277 1.44 -5.69 -21.81
C GLU A 277 0.93 -6.83 -20.90
N VAL A 278 0.50 -6.48 -19.71
CA VAL A 278 -0.26 -7.38 -18.82
C VAL A 278 -1.71 -6.91 -18.72
N ALA A 279 -2.63 -7.87 -18.62
CA ALA A 279 -4.06 -7.57 -18.61
C ALA A 279 -4.49 -6.66 -17.45
N ASP A 280 -3.72 -6.64 -16.38
CA ASP A 280 -3.99 -5.89 -15.16
C ASP A 280 -3.47 -4.44 -15.22
N ASN A 281 -2.60 -4.09 -16.18
CA ASN A 281 -2.16 -2.71 -16.42
C ASN A 281 -3.24 -1.86 -17.12
N ARG A 282 -4.38 -1.68 -16.44
CA ARG A 282 -5.59 -1.07 -16.99
C ARG A 282 -5.56 0.44 -17.13
N LEU A 283 -4.62 1.09 -16.45
CA LEU A 283 -4.43 2.54 -16.55
C LEU A 283 -3.25 2.89 -17.47
N HIS A 284 -2.67 1.89 -18.15
CA HIS A 284 -1.55 2.09 -19.09
C HIS A 284 -0.36 2.74 -18.41
N GLU A 285 -0.06 2.28 -17.19
CA GLU A 285 1.09 2.75 -16.42
C GLU A 285 2.40 2.35 -17.11
N GLN A 286 3.36 3.27 -17.08
CA GLN A 286 4.63 3.12 -17.77
C GLN A 286 5.66 2.46 -16.86
N PHE A 287 6.33 1.43 -17.37
CA PHE A 287 7.40 0.72 -16.68
C PHE A 287 8.74 1.02 -17.35
N LEU A 288 9.72 1.51 -16.61
CA LEU A 288 11.09 1.67 -17.11
C LEU A 288 11.70 0.29 -17.34
N ASN A 289 12.08 0.01 -18.57
CA ASN A 289 12.66 -1.27 -18.97
C ASN A 289 14.18 -1.28 -18.74
N LEU A 290 14.67 -2.21 -17.94
CA LEU A 290 16.10 -2.30 -17.61
C LEU A 290 16.62 -3.72 -17.85
N PRO A 291 17.93 -3.91 -18.12
CA PRO A 291 18.54 -5.23 -18.10
C PRO A 291 18.29 -5.94 -16.77
N LEU A 292 18.09 -7.25 -16.81
CA LEU A 292 17.72 -8.05 -15.63
C LEU A 292 18.70 -7.87 -14.46
N ASP A 293 20.01 -7.85 -14.73
CA ASP A 293 21.01 -7.69 -13.68
C ASP A 293 20.98 -6.28 -13.06
N THR A 294 20.63 -5.26 -13.86
CA THR A 294 20.43 -3.89 -13.39
C THR A 294 19.22 -3.82 -12.48
N MET A 295 18.06 -4.35 -12.91
CA MET A 295 16.85 -4.42 -12.09
C MET A 295 17.09 -5.15 -10.77
N MET A 296 17.72 -6.33 -10.80
CA MET A 296 18.05 -7.10 -9.58
C MET A 296 18.99 -6.35 -8.65
N THR A 297 19.95 -5.61 -9.23
CA THR A 297 20.87 -4.74 -8.44
C THR A 297 20.13 -3.59 -7.79
N MET A 298 19.19 -2.96 -8.50
CA MET A 298 18.35 -1.88 -7.96
C MET A 298 17.49 -2.37 -6.80
N ILE A 299 16.83 -3.54 -6.93
CA ILE A 299 16.01 -4.12 -5.85
C ILE A 299 16.86 -4.38 -4.61
N LYS A 300 18.03 -5.05 -4.75
CA LYS A 300 18.91 -5.35 -3.63
C LYS A 300 19.44 -4.06 -2.98
N ARG A 301 19.84 -3.09 -3.79
CA ARG A 301 20.38 -1.83 -3.29
C ARG A 301 19.31 -0.99 -2.57
N SER A 302 18.09 -0.96 -3.08
CA SER A 302 16.95 -0.30 -2.42
C SER A 302 16.79 -0.81 -1.00
N LEU A 303 16.73 -2.14 -0.81
CA LEU A 303 16.59 -2.75 0.52
C LEU A 303 17.79 -2.48 1.44
N LEU A 304 19.02 -2.55 0.91
CA LEU A 304 20.24 -2.25 1.67
C LEU A 304 20.32 -0.76 2.08
N ASP A 305 19.82 0.13 1.23
CA ASP A 305 19.71 1.57 1.50
C ASP A 305 18.47 1.91 2.35
N ARG A 306 17.76 0.90 2.89
CA ARG A 306 16.57 0.98 3.76
C ARG A 306 15.31 1.52 3.06
N HIS A 307 15.15 1.24 1.77
CA HIS A 307 13.93 1.52 1.01
C HIS A 307 13.25 0.23 0.60
N PRO A 308 11.96 0.02 0.93
CA PRO A 308 11.21 -1.16 0.50
C PRO A 308 10.91 -1.12 -0.99
N VAL A 309 10.52 -2.28 -1.53
CA VAL A 309 10.19 -2.42 -2.95
C VAL A 309 8.84 -3.14 -3.06
N CYS A 310 7.88 -2.57 -3.80
CA CYS A 310 6.68 -3.31 -4.17
C CYS A 310 7.03 -4.26 -5.32
N TRP A 311 6.85 -5.55 -5.09
CA TRP A 311 7.10 -6.62 -6.04
C TRP A 311 5.78 -7.11 -6.65
N GLU A 312 5.78 -7.31 -7.95
CA GLU A 312 4.69 -7.84 -8.75
C GLU A 312 5.20 -9.00 -9.59
N GLY A 313 4.52 -10.15 -9.53
CA GLY A 313 4.99 -11.33 -10.24
C GLY A 313 4.12 -12.57 -10.10
N ASP A 314 4.66 -13.67 -10.58
CA ASP A 314 4.00 -14.95 -10.68
C ASP A 314 4.21 -15.78 -9.41
N ILE A 315 3.11 -16.26 -8.84
CA ILE A 315 3.06 -17.17 -7.68
C ILE A 315 2.43 -18.53 -8.03
N SER A 316 2.13 -18.78 -9.29
CA SER A 316 1.49 -20.04 -9.74
C SER A 316 2.47 -21.23 -9.80
N GLU A 317 3.74 -21.01 -9.44
CA GLU A 317 4.81 -22.01 -9.45
C GLU A 317 4.67 -23.03 -8.31
N ARG A 318 5.06 -24.27 -8.60
CA ARG A 318 5.08 -25.36 -7.58
C ARG A 318 6.02 -25.05 -6.41
N GLY A 319 7.03 -24.22 -6.63
CA GLY A 319 7.97 -23.80 -5.60
C GLY A 319 7.49 -22.63 -4.73
N PHE A 320 6.28 -22.10 -4.95
CA PHE A 320 5.61 -21.15 -4.06
C PHE A 320 4.75 -21.92 -3.07
N SER A 321 5.12 -21.88 -1.80
CA SER A 321 4.39 -22.53 -0.71
C SER A 321 4.00 -21.51 0.35
N TRP A 322 2.71 -21.16 0.41
CA TRP A 322 2.18 -20.27 1.44
C TRP A 322 2.35 -20.86 2.85
N PRO A 323 1.99 -22.13 3.12
CA PRO A 323 2.12 -22.70 4.46
C PRO A 323 3.57 -22.66 4.98
N ASP A 324 4.54 -22.93 4.11
CA ASP A 324 5.97 -22.93 4.46
C ASP A 324 6.57 -21.50 4.46
N GLY A 325 5.86 -20.52 3.92
CA GLY A 325 6.34 -19.16 3.77
C GLY A 325 7.55 -19.04 2.83
N MET A 326 7.62 -19.87 1.81
CA MET A 326 8.79 -20.00 0.93
C MET A 326 8.40 -19.92 -0.54
N ALA A 327 9.26 -19.30 -1.34
CA ALA A 327 9.18 -19.34 -2.80
C ALA A 327 10.59 -19.57 -3.38
N ASP A 328 10.79 -20.73 -4.04
CA ASP A 328 12.05 -21.07 -4.67
C ASP A 328 11.81 -21.79 -6.00
N LEU A 329 12.83 -21.83 -6.86
CA LEU A 329 12.82 -22.54 -8.12
C LEU A 329 13.83 -23.68 -8.11
N SER A 330 13.47 -24.83 -8.67
CA SER A 330 14.39 -25.96 -8.89
C SER A 330 15.43 -25.68 -9.99
N LEU A 331 15.43 -24.46 -10.54
CA LEU A 331 16.35 -24.03 -11.59
C LEU A 331 17.67 -23.52 -10.97
N PRO A 332 18.86 -23.94 -11.49
CA PRO A 332 20.12 -23.38 -11.02
C PRO A 332 20.28 -21.91 -11.46
N MET A 333 20.98 -21.11 -10.65
CA MET A 333 21.18 -19.68 -10.91
C MET A 333 21.78 -19.40 -12.30
N SER A 334 22.68 -20.24 -12.79
CA SER A 334 23.27 -20.12 -14.11
C SER A 334 22.28 -20.20 -15.28
N ARG A 335 21.08 -20.73 -15.04
CA ARG A 335 19.98 -20.75 -16.01
C ARG A 335 18.96 -19.65 -15.81
N CYS A 336 19.10 -18.81 -14.79
CA CYS A 336 18.24 -17.65 -14.53
C CYS A 336 18.69 -16.43 -15.36
N THR A 337 18.60 -16.55 -16.68
CA THR A 337 19.09 -15.56 -17.65
C THR A 337 17.97 -14.64 -18.17
N GLN A 338 18.36 -13.49 -18.74
CA GLN A 338 17.44 -12.55 -19.40
C GLN A 338 16.61 -13.24 -20.49
N GLN A 339 17.25 -14.08 -21.33
CA GLN A 339 16.57 -14.79 -22.42
C GLN A 339 15.57 -15.83 -21.88
N LYS A 340 15.93 -16.55 -20.81
CA LYS A 340 15.02 -17.52 -20.20
C LYS A 340 13.81 -16.83 -19.58
N ARG A 341 14.02 -15.69 -18.88
CA ARG A 341 12.96 -14.87 -18.34
C ARG A 341 12.01 -14.38 -19.42
N GLN A 342 12.53 -13.82 -20.53
CA GLN A 342 11.74 -13.37 -21.67
C GLN A 342 10.87 -14.51 -22.23
N LEU A 343 11.48 -15.66 -22.47
CA LEU A 343 10.79 -16.83 -23.01
C LEU A 343 9.67 -17.32 -22.06
N MET A 344 9.87 -17.25 -20.75
CA MET A 344 8.85 -17.64 -19.77
C MET A 344 7.65 -16.68 -19.81
N PHE A 345 7.90 -15.37 -19.93
CA PHE A 345 6.85 -14.37 -20.06
C PHE A 345 6.06 -14.54 -21.37
N GLU A 346 6.73 -14.63 -22.52
CA GLU A 346 6.11 -14.85 -23.83
C GLU A 346 5.24 -16.12 -23.90
N ARG A 347 5.67 -17.18 -23.21
CA ARG A 347 4.94 -18.45 -23.11
C ARG A 347 3.89 -18.48 -22.01
N ARG A 348 3.68 -17.37 -21.30
CA ARG A 348 2.79 -17.30 -20.15
C ARG A 348 3.08 -18.33 -19.06
N LEU A 349 4.37 -18.65 -18.89
CA LEU A 349 4.92 -19.42 -17.77
C LEU A 349 5.37 -18.51 -16.63
N THR A 350 5.34 -17.22 -16.84
CA THR A 350 5.43 -16.15 -15.86
C THR A 350 4.28 -15.22 -16.15
N THR A 351 3.37 -15.06 -15.21
CA THR A 351 2.14 -14.28 -15.31
C THR A 351 2.08 -13.24 -14.20
N ASP A 352 1.22 -12.26 -14.38
CA ASP A 352 0.93 -11.24 -13.36
C ASP A 352 -0.16 -11.77 -12.43
N ASP A 353 0.25 -12.39 -11.31
CA ASP A 353 -0.67 -13.08 -10.42
C ASP A 353 -0.84 -12.39 -9.06
N HIS A 354 0.24 -11.78 -8.53
CA HIS A 354 0.25 -11.30 -7.15
C HIS A 354 1.29 -10.22 -6.91
N CYS A 355 1.04 -9.41 -5.87
CA CYS A 355 1.94 -8.37 -5.39
C CYS A 355 2.24 -8.54 -3.90
N MET A 356 3.49 -8.24 -3.51
CA MET A 356 3.96 -8.24 -2.12
C MET A 356 4.95 -7.10 -1.88
N ALA A 357 5.09 -6.64 -0.63
CA ALA A 357 6.10 -5.65 -0.26
C ALA A 357 7.40 -6.35 0.16
N LEU A 358 8.49 -6.19 -0.60
CA LEU A 358 9.81 -6.62 -0.18
C LEU A 358 10.35 -5.65 0.87
N ILE A 359 10.61 -6.16 2.08
CA ILE A 359 11.03 -5.37 3.25
C ILE A 359 12.38 -5.80 3.81
N GLY A 360 13.00 -6.82 3.24
CA GLY A 360 14.28 -7.29 3.75
C GLY A 360 15.04 -8.20 2.79
N LEU A 361 16.29 -8.41 3.16
CA LEU A 361 17.22 -9.28 2.47
C LEU A 361 17.95 -10.13 3.51
N VAL A 362 17.92 -11.45 3.35
CA VAL A 362 18.60 -12.40 4.24
C VAL A 362 19.44 -13.38 3.41
N ARG A 363 20.46 -13.91 4.03
CA ARG A 363 21.35 -14.90 3.45
C ARG A 363 21.29 -16.20 4.25
N ARG A 364 21.00 -17.32 3.58
CA ARG A 364 21.03 -18.62 4.23
C ARG A 364 22.49 -19.01 4.54
N ARG A 365 22.78 -19.36 5.79
CA ARG A 365 24.15 -19.61 6.27
C ARG A 365 24.78 -20.84 5.66
N SER A 366 24.00 -21.87 5.33
CA SER A 366 24.50 -23.16 4.84
C SER A 366 25.11 -23.10 3.45
N ASP A 367 24.60 -22.23 2.55
CA ASP A 367 24.99 -22.19 1.12
C ASP A 367 25.07 -20.78 0.55
N SER A 368 24.95 -19.76 1.41
CA SER A 368 24.98 -18.35 1.02
C SER A 368 23.88 -17.90 0.05
N THR A 369 22.82 -18.69 -0.12
CA THR A 369 21.68 -18.31 -0.96
C THR A 369 20.98 -17.09 -0.40
N LEU A 370 20.73 -16.09 -1.26
CA LEU A 370 19.97 -14.88 -0.90
C LEU A 370 18.47 -15.11 -1.00
N PHE A 371 17.74 -14.57 -0.03
CA PHE A 371 16.28 -14.51 -0.01
C PHE A 371 15.81 -13.09 0.29
N PHE A 372 14.77 -12.68 -0.42
CA PHE A 372 14.02 -11.46 -0.13
C PHE A 372 12.92 -11.79 0.87
N VAL A 373 12.79 -10.95 1.89
CA VAL A 373 11.68 -11.05 2.85
C VAL A 373 10.54 -10.21 2.32
N ALA A 374 9.43 -10.85 2.00
CA ALA A 374 8.24 -10.23 1.45
C ALA A 374 7.10 -10.24 2.47
N LYS A 375 6.48 -9.09 2.73
CA LYS A 375 5.23 -8.98 3.47
C LYS A 375 4.08 -9.25 2.52
N ASN A 376 3.30 -10.29 2.80
CA ASN A 376 2.10 -10.65 2.05
C ASN A 376 0.85 -10.00 2.68
N SER A 377 -0.29 -10.17 2.03
CA SER A 377 -1.61 -9.66 2.42
C SER A 377 -2.67 -10.76 2.60
N TRP A 378 -2.27 -11.91 3.13
CA TRP A 378 -3.14 -13.08 3.37
C TRP A 378 -3.25 -13.44 4.86
N GLY A 379 -3.22 -12.42 5.73
CA GLY A 379 -3.18 -12.64 7.17
C GLY A 379 -1.88 -13.31 7.62
N SER A 380 -1.88 -13.86 8.83
CA SER A 380 -0.68 -14.36 9.52
C SER A 380 -0.63 -15.89 9.68
N SER A 381 -1.42 -16.65 8.91
CA SER A 381 -1.61 -18.08 9.12
C SER A 381 -0.46 -18.99 8.66
N ASN A 382 0.53 -18.46 7.93
CA ASN A 382 1.68 -19.24 7.48
C ASN A 382 2.79 -19.34 8.56
N ARG A 383 3.82 -20.15 8.28
CA ARG A 383 4.96 -20.39 9.18
C ARG A 383 5.70 -19.12 9.61
N HIS A 384 5.69 -18.08 8.78
CA HIS A 384 6.37 -16.80 9.02
C HIS A 384 5.41 -15.65 9.32
N HIS A 385 4.22 -15.96 9.87
CA HIS A 385 3.22 -14.97 10.31
C HIS A 385 2.88 -13.92 9.26
N GLY A 386 2.64 -14.35 8.01
CA GLY A 386 2.24 -13.49 6.90
C GLY A 386 3.41 -13.03 6.02
N PHE A 387 4.64 -13.41 6.35
CA PHE A 387 5.81 -13.11 5.53
C PHE A 387 6.22 -14.32 4.69
N MET A 388 6.94 -14.05 3.60
CA MET A 388 7.47 -15.03 2.67
C MET A 388 8.97 -14.81 2.47
N LEU A 389 9.71 -15.89 2.29
CA LEU A 389 11.11 -15.88 1.84
C LEU A 389 11.17 -16.24 0.35
N LEU A 390 11.44 -15.27 -0.50
CA LEU A 390 11.58 -15.46 -1.94
C LEU A 390 13.05 -15.60 -2.30
N SER A 391 13.49 -16.73 -2.87
CA SER A 391 14.88 -16.88 -3.30
C SER A 391 15.24 -15.87 -4.40
N GLU A 392 16.53 -15.52 -4.50
CA GLU A 392 17.00 -14.62 -5.56
C GLU A 392 16.64 -15.16 -6.95
N LYS A 393 16.71 -16.48 -7.16
CA LYS A 393 16.27 -17.13 -8.41
C LYS A 393 14.79 -16.88 -8.71
N TYR A 394 13.97 -16.97 -7.67
CA TYR A 394 12.52 -16.77 -7.80
C TYR A 394 12.22 -15.32 -8.21
N VAL A 395 12.72 -14.34 -7.48
CA VAL A 395 12.55 -12.92 -7.80
C VAL A 395 13.10 -12.63 -9.20
N ARG A 396 14.28 -13.13 -9.53
CA ARG A 396 14.91 -12.94 -10.84
C ARG A 396 14.05 -13.43 -12.01
N MET A 397 13.40 -14.58 -11.85
CA MET A 397 12.67 -15.24 -12.94
C MET A 397 11.18 -14.93 -12.97
N LYS A 398 10.56 -14.69 -11.81
CA LYS A 398 9.12 -14.56 -11.66
C LYS A 398 8.60 -13.15 -11.46
N THR A 399 9.48 -12.16 -11.34
CA THR A 399 9.07 -10.74 -11.31
C THR A 399 8.46 -10.34 -12.65
N VAL A 400 7.29 -9.75 -12.66
CA VAL A 400 6.70 -9.05 -13.80
C VAL A 400 7.12 -7.60 -13.76
N GLY A 401 6.95 -6.93 -12.64
CA GLY A 401 7.37 -5.59 -12.39
C GLY A 401 7.75 -5.34 -10.93
N VAL A 402 8.36 -4.22 -10.66
CA VAL A 402 8.59 -3.69 -9.31
C VAL A 402 8.29 -2.20 -9.30
N CYS A 403 7.84 -1.71 -8.15
CA CYS A 403 7.75 -0.27 -7.90
C CYS A 403 8.67 0.08 -6.74
N LEU A 404 9.60 1.01 -6.93
CA LEU A 404 10.62 1.38 -5.96
C LEU A 404 10.80 2.89 -5.90
N LYS A 405 11.35 3.37 -4.77
CA LYS A 405 11.56 4.79 -4.53
C LYS A 405 12.65 5.34 -5.43
N VAL A 406 12.40 6.49 -6.05
CA VAL A 406 13.41 7.22 -6.83
C VAL A 406 14.34 7.93 -5.88
N LYS A 407 15.67 7.77 -6.08
CA LYS A 407 16.67 8.53 -5.29
C LYS A 407 16.66 9.98 -5.70
N GLY A 408 16.47 10.88 -4.74
CA GLY A 408 16.56 12.32 -4.96
C GLY A 408 15.31 13.13 -4.65
N PHE A 409 14.29 12.51 -4.03
CA PHE A 409 13.14 13.21 -3.44
C PHE A 409 13.27 13.26 -1.93
#